data_f27ea73540c4441f9f770d12d3850aaa
#
_entry.id   f27ea73540c4441f9f770d12d3850aaa
#
_cell.length_a   1.000
_cell.length_b   1.000
_cell.length_c   1.000
_cell.angle_alpha   90.00
_cell.angle_beta   90.00
_cell.angle_gamma   90.00
#
_symmetry.space_group_name_H-M   'P 1'
#
loop_
_entity.id
_entity.type
_entity.pdbx_description
1 polymer ?
#
loop_
_entity_poly.entity_id
_entity_poly.type
_entity_poly.pdbx_seq_one_letter_code
_entity_poly.pdbx_strand_id
1 'polypeptide(L)'
;MNLCGVGVVVICDYLMKECQHILEKRNKRKKRCWWVKPWIMRRNTLGASNLLLDEWTSEDRDMYKNHLRMSREQFFELLSKVKPYIEKQDTNMRECISAHVKLHITTLP
;
A
#
# COMPACT_ATOMS: atom_id res chain seq x y z
N MET A 1 47.74 -27.33 35.38
CA MET A 1 47.41 -26.20 34.52
C MET A 1 46.45 -26.68 33.44
N ASN A 2 45.21 -26.30 33.53
CA ASN A 2 44.19 -26.75 32.56
C ASN A 2 44.15 -25.86 31.34
N LEU A 3 44.90 -26.18 30.32
CA LEU A 3 44.85 -25.56 29.01
C LEU A 3 43.45 -25.65 28.38
N CYS A 4 42.73 -26.74 28.67
CA CYS A 4 41.35 -26.94 28.22
C CYS A 4 40.36 -25.91 28.84
N GLY A 5 40.58 -25.49 30.08
CA GLY A 5 39.71 -24.48 30.71
C GLY A 5 39.82 -23.10 30.09
N VAL A 6 41.02 -22.67 29.72
CA VAL A 6 41.23 -21.38 29.04
C VAL A 6 40.62 -21.40 27.65
N GLY A 7 40.75 -22.48 26.90
CA GLY A 7 40.14 -22.62 25.59
C GLY A 7 38.60 -22.56 25.63
N VAL A 8 38.00 -23.22 26.61
CA VAL A 8 36.53 -23.19 26.79
C VAL A 8 36.03 -21.80 27.13
N VAL A 9 36.72 -21.07 28.03
CA VAL A 9 36.34 -19.68 28.37
C VAL A 9 36.43 -18.76 27.15
N VAL A 10 37.48 -18.86 26.35
CA VAL A 10 37.62 -18.04 25.12
C VAL A 10 36.50 -18.33 24.11
N ILE A 11 36.16 -19.61 23.93
CA ILE A 11 35.05 -20.01 23.03
C ILE A 11 33.72 -19.51 23.57
N CYS A 12 33.44 -19.58 24.85
CA CYS A 12 32.23 -19.06 25.48
C CYS A 12 32.10 -17.53 25.29
N ASP A 13 33.19 -16.79 25.51
CA ASP A 13 33.20 -15.33 25.31
C ASP A 13 32.93 -14.96 23.85
N TYR A 14 33.53 -15.66 22.91
CA TYR A 14 33.28 -15.47 21.48
C TYR A 14 31.81 -15.72 21.13
N LEU A 15 31.26 -16.86 21.57
CA LEU A 15 29.86 -17.20 21.31
C LEU A 15 28.88 -16.18 21.93
N MET A 16 29.17 -15.70 23.14
CA MET A 16 28.35 -14.65 23.76
C MET A 16 28.39 -13.36 23.00
N LYS A 17 29.53 -12.91 22.50
CA LYS A 17 29.66 -11.72 21.65
C LYS A 17 28.90 -11.87 20.35
N GLU A 18 28.99 -13.01 19.69
CA GLU A 18 28.21 -13.30 18.47
C GLU A 18 26.72 -13.31 18.75
N CYS A 19 26.25 -13.91 19.83
CA CYS A 19 24.84 -13.87 20.24
C CYS A 19 24.36 -12.45 20.51
N GLN A 20 25.13 -11.63 21.20
CA GLN A 20 24.80 -10.22 21.46
C GLN A 20 24.71 -9.42 20.15
N HIS A 21 25.66 -9.61 19.25
CA HIS A 21 25.66 -8.94 17.95
C HIS A 21 24.44 -9.33 17.08
N ILE A 22 24.04 -10.60 17.12
CA ILE A 22 22.84 -11.07 16.42
C ILE A 22 21.58 -10.44 17.04
N LEU A 23 21.49 -10.39 18.36
CA LEU A 23 20.38 -9.76 19.08
C LEU A 23 20.28 -8.27 18.80
N GLU A 24 21.41 -7.56 18.78
CA GLU A 24 21.45 -6.14 18.44
C GLU A 24 21.00 -5.87 17.00
N LYS A 25 21.44 -6.69 16.05
CA LYS A 25 20.97 -6.60 14.66
C LYS A 25 19.46 -6.84 14.56
N ARG A 26 18.94 -7.79 15.30
CA ARG A 26 17.52 -8.15 15.33
C ARG A 26 16.66 -7.04 15.94
N ASN A 27 17.16 -6.38 16.98
CA ASN A 27 16.48 -5.32 17.69
C ASN A 27 16.54 -3.96 16.96
N LYS A 28 17.48 -3.77 16.03
CA LYS A 28 17.50 -2.58 15.18
C LYS A 28 16.31 -2.60 14.24
N ARG A 29 15.18 -2.08 14.69
CA ARG A 29 14.05 -1.80 13.81
C ARG A 29 14.52 -0.86 12.71
N LYS A 30 14.43 -1.28 11.46
CA LYS A 30 14.66 -0.39 10.32
C LYS A 30 13.75 0.81 10.46
N LYS A 31 14.31 1.99 10.66
CA LYS A 31 13.55 3.25 10.60
C LYS A 31 12.85 3.30 9.25
N ARG A 32 11.52 3.43 9.25
CA ARG A 32 10.80 3.71 8.02
C ARG A 32 11.19 5.09 7.53
N CYS A 33 11.79 5.15 6.34
CA CYS A 33 12.10 6.42 5.70
C CYS A 33 10.84 7.16 5.23
N TRP A 34 9.76 6.41 4.97
CA TRP A 34 8.53 6.94 4.37
C TRP A 34 7.32 6.30 5.02
N TRP A 35 6.31 7.10 5.35
CA TRP A 35 4.98 6.61 5.72
C TRP A 35 4.25 6.08 4.50
N VAL A 36 4.35 6.81 3.40
CA VAL A 36 3.77 6.45 2.11
C VAL A 36 4.88 6.55 1.06
N LYS A 37 4.99 5.55 0.21
CA LYS A 37 5.97 5.59 -0.88
C LYS A 37 5.61 6.71 -1.88
N PRO A 38 6.60 7.41 -2.46
CA PRO A 38 6.34 8.54 -3.36
C PRO A 38 5.40 8.22 -4.53
N TRP A 39 5.48 7.02 -5.09
CA TRP A 39 4.61 6.62 -6.19
C TRP A 39 3.14 6.43 -5.75
N ILE A 40 2.89 6.05 -4.50
CA ILE A 40 1.53 5.97 -3.94
C ILE A 40 0.96 7.36 -3.72
N MET A 41 1.78 8.33 -3.31
CA MET A 41 1.34 9.72 -3.15
C MET A 41 0.87 10.33 -4.46
N ARG A 42 1.45 9.92 -5.57
CA ARG A 42 1.10 10.40 -6.92
C ARG A 42 -0.07 9.66 -7.56
N ARG A 43 -0.72 8.72 -6.87
CA ARG A 43 -1.80 7.91 -7.44
C ARG A 43 -2.99 8.75 -7.93
N ASN A 44 -3.29 9.88 -7.30
CA ASN A 44 -4.40 10.74 -7.68
C ASN A 44 -4.13 11.51 -8.99
N THR A 45 -2.87 11.77 -9.29
CA THR A 45 -2.45 12.48 -10.50
C THR A 45 -2.04 11.56 -11.63
N LEU A 46 -1.37 10.46 -11.31
CA LEU A 46 -0.80 9.52 -12.28
C LEU A 46 -1.45 8.12 -12.22
N GLY A 47 -2.44 7.92 -11.38
CA GLY A 47 -3.15 6.65 -11.27
C GLY A 47 -3.94 6.34 -12.53
N ALA A 48 -3.78 5.14 -13.06
CA ALA A 48 -4.44 4.71 -14.30
C ALA A 48 -5.97 4.84 -14.23
N SER A 49 -6.57 4.51 -13.09
CA SER A 49 -8.02 4.63 -12.92
C SER A 49 -8.53 6.06 -13.06
N ASN A 50 -7.82 7.04 -12.51
CA ASN A 50 -8.23 8.43 -12.60
C ASN A 50 -8.03 8.98 -14.01
N LEU A 51 -6.86 8.73 -14.60
CA LEU A 51 -6.56 9.19 -15.97
C LEU A 51 -7.52 8.60 -17.00
N LEU A 52 -7.68 7.29 -17.01
CA LEU A 52 -8.54 6.61 -17.98
C LEU A 52 -10.01 6.96 -17.79
N LEU A 53 -10.49 7.05 -16.57
CA LEU A 53 -11.88 7.44 -16.31
C LEU A 53 -12.17 8.87 -16.76
N ASP A 54 -11.28 9.79 -16.48
CA ASP A 54 -11.43 11.18 -16.87
C ASP A 54 -11.41 11.35 -18.39
N GLU A 55 -10.49 10.67 -19.08
CA GLU A 55 -10.40 10.66 -20.53
C GLU A 55 -11.66 10.04 -21.18
N TRP A 56 -12.05 8.85 -20.76
CA TRP A 56 -13.22 8.17 -21.32
C TRP A 56 -14.53 8.90 -21.00
N THR A 57 -14.60 9.54 -19.85
CA THR A 57 -15.77 10.33 -19.48
C THR A 57 -15.93 11.57 -20.35
N SER A 58 -14.81 12.21 -20.70
CA SER A 58 -14.79 13.44 -21.47
C SER A 58 -14.80 13.21 -22.98
N GLU A 59 -14.07 12.23 -23.46
CA GLU A 59 -13.76 12.08 -24.89
C GLU A 59 -14.47 10.89 -25.52
N ASP A 60 -14.61 9.76 -24.84
CA ASP A 60 -15.12 8.52 -25.42
C ASP A 60 -16.15 7.81 -24.54
N ARG A 61 -17.41 8.12 -24.78
CA ARG A 61 -18.55 7.51 -24.06
C ARG A 61 -18.74 6.03 -24.39
N ASP A 62 -18.37 5.60 -25.57
CA ASP A 62 -18.53 4.20 -25.99
C ASP A 62 -17.50 3.32 -25.30
N MET A 63 -16.27 3.78 -25.18
CA MET A 63 -15.25 3.08 -24.39
C MET A 63 -15.62 3.00 -22.91
N TYR A 64 -16.16 4.07 -22.35
CA TYR A 64 -16.66 4.09 -20.97
C TYR A 64 -17.75 3.02 -20.75
N LYS A 65 -18.75 2.99 -21.64
CA LYS A 65 -19.84 2.02 -21.59
C LYS A 65 -19.35 0.58 -21.78
N ASN A 66 -18.44 0.36 -22.72
CA ASN A 66 -17.86 -0.98 -22.97
C ASN A 66 -17.03 -1.47 -21.76
N HIS A 67 -16.31 -0.57 -21.14
CA HIS A 67 -15.45 -0.91 -20.00
C HIS A 67 -16.24 -1.21 -18.73
N LEU A 68 -17.19 -0.35 -18.38
CA LEU A 68 -18.00 -0.48 -17.17
C LEU A 68 -19.31 -1.24 -17.38
N ARG A 69 -19.69 -1.53 -18.63
CA ARG A 69 -20.96 -2.17 -19.01
C ARG A 69 -22.21 -1.44 -18.54
N MET A 70 -22.08 -0.18 -18.26
CA MET A 70 -23.17 0.71 -17.88
C MET A 70 -22.90 2.13 -18.40
N SER A 71 -23.97 2.92 -18.57
CA SER A 71 -23.83 4.31 -18.97
C SER A 71 -23.26 5.15 -17.81
N ARG A 72 -22.72 6.31 -18.14
CA ARG A 72 -22.21 7.28 -17.15
C ARG A 72 -23.25 7.64 -16.10
N GLU A 73 -24.47 7.90 -16.53
CA GLU A 73 -25.59 8.29 -15.65
C GLU A 73 -25.93 7.17 -14.68
N GLN A 74 -26.00 5.93 -15.16
CA GLN A 74 -26.24 4.75 -14.32
C GLN A 74 -25.10 4.54 -13.31
N PHE A 75 -23.87 4.77 -13.71
CA PHE A 75 -22.72 4.66 -12.81
C PHE A 75 -22.77 5.70 -11.69
N PHE A 76 -23.09 6.96 -12.01
CA PHE A 76 -23.19 8.01 -11.01
C PHE A 76 -24.40 7.81 -10.09
N GLU A 77 -25.51 7.30 -10.59
CA GLU A 77 -26.66 6.94 -9.77
C GLU A 77 -26.31 5.82 -8.78
N LEU A 78 -25.64 4.77 -9.25
CA LEU A 78 -25.16 3.68 -8.40
C LEU A 78 -24.14 4.20 -7.37
N LEU A 79 -23.22 5.05 -7.80
CA LEU A 79 -22.23 5.67 -6.92
C LEU A 79 -22.89 6.46 -5.79
N SER A 80 -23.92 7.26 -6.09
CA SER A 80 -24.64 8.06 -5.08
C SER A 80 -25.32 7.18 -4.03
N LYS A 81 -25.81 6.01 -4.43
CA LYS A 81 -26.44 5.04 -3.52
C LYS A 81 -25.42 4.29 -2.65
N VAL A 82 -24.26 3.97 -3.19
CA VAL A 82 -23.24 3.14 -2.53
C VAL A 82 -22.23 3.98 -1.76
N LYS A 83 -22.00 5.22 -2.15
CA LYS A 83 -21.02 6.13 -1.56
C LYS A 83 -21.04 6.16 -0.01
N PRO A 84 -22.19 6.32 0.67
CA PRO A 84 -22.23 6.36 2.14
C PRO A 84 -21.67 5.10 2.81
N TYR A 85 -21.73 3.96 2.13
CA TYR A 85 -21.30 2.67 2.68
C TYR A 85 -19.80 2.39 2.45
N ILE A 86 -19.22 2.92 1.38
CA ILE A 86 -17.84 2.62 0.98
C ILE A 86 -16.87 3.78 1.20
N GLU A 87 -17.37 4.97 1.48
CA GLU A 87 -16.52 6.13 1.77
C GLU A 87 -15.83 5.96 3.12
N LYS A 88 -14.51 6.15 3.13
CA LYS A 88 -13.69 6.14 4.34
C LYS A 88 -13.03 7.49 4.51
N GLN A 89 -12.78 7.88 5.77
CA GLN A 89 -12.07 9.11 6.08
C GLN A 89 -10.57 8.95 5.84
N ASP A 90 -9.94 10.04 5.43
CA ASP A 90 -8.49 10.11 5.33
C ASP A 90 -7.84 10.02 6.72
N THR A 91 -6.72 9.34 6.78
CA THR A 91 -5.90 9.28 7.99
C THR A 91 -4.66 10.16 7.83
N ASN A 92 -4.03 10.57 8.94
CA ASN A 92 -2.79 11.34 8.90
C ASN A 92 -1.64 10.64 8.15
N MET A 93 -1.73 9.31 8.00
CA MET A 93 -0.69 8.50 7.37
C MET A 93 -0.96 8.19 5.92
N ARG A 94 -2.20 8.21 5.47
CA ARG A 94 -2.59 7.82 4.12
C ARG A 94 -3.93 8.43 3.74
N GLU A 95 -4.00 8.97 2.55
CA GLU A 95 -5.27 9.29 1.90
C GLU A 95 -6.05 8.02 1.57
N CYS A 96 -7.36 8.02 1.82
CA CYS A 96 -8.20 6.91 1.44
C CYS A 96 -8.39 6.85 -0.09
N ILE A 97 -8.76 5.68 -0.58
CA ILE A 97 -9.17 5.54 -1.98
C ILE A 97 -10.60 6.08 -2.09
N SER A 98 -10.86 6.95 -3.07
CA SER A 98 -12.18 7.53 -3.29
C SER A 98 -13.25 6.46 -3.58
N ALA A 99 -14.48 6.73 -3.20
CA ALA A 99 -15.61 5.84 -3.47
C ALA A 99 -15.79 5.56 -4.97
N HIS A 100 -15.55 6.55 -5.81
CA HIS A 100 -15.60 6.44 -7.26
C HIS A 100 -14.60 5.39 -7.81
N VAL A 101 -13.35 5.43 -7.37
CA VAL A 101 -12.33 4.45 -7.77
C VAL A 101 -12.65 3.05 -7.24
N LYS A 102 -13.14 2.94 -6.02
CA LYS A 102 -13.55 1.63 -5.45
C LYS A 102 -14.66 1.00 -6.27
N LEU A 103 -15.68 1.75 -6.61
CA LEU A 103 -16.78 1.26 -7.43
C LEU A 103 -16.31 0.89 -8.83
N HIS A 104 -15.45 1.70 -9.44
CA HIS A 104 -14.85 1.40 -10.74
C HIS A 104 -14.11 0.06 -10.75
N ILE A 105 -13.27 -0.20 -9.76
CA ILE A 105 -12.52 -1.46 -9.66
C ILE A 105 -13.46 -2.67 -9.49
N THR A 106 -14.54 -2.53 -8.73
CA THR A 106 -15.49 -3.63 -8.49
C THR A 106 -16.38 -3.92 -9.69
N THR A 107 -16.61 -2.95 -10.57
CA THR A 107 -17.44 -3.12 -11.79
C THR A 107 -16.64 -3.59 -13.00
N LEU A 108 -15.32 -3.66 -12.90
CA LEU A 108 -14.49 -4.23 -13.95
C LEU A 108 -14.85 -5.69 -14.22
N PRO A 109 -14.88 -6.11 -15.50
CA PRO A 109 -15.16 -7.48 -15.87
C PRO A 109 -14.03 -8.45 -15.47
#